data_c23eb732b837b3aff674be6e4790380a
#
_entry.id   c23eb732b837b3aff674be6e4790380a
#
_cell.length_a   1.000
_cell.length_b   1.000
_cell.length_c   1.000
_cell.angle_alpha   90.00
_cell.angle_beta   90.00
_cell.angle_gamma   90.00
#
_symmetry.space_group_name_H-M   'P 1'
#
loop_
_entity.id
_entity.type
_entity.pdbx_description
1 polymer ?
#
loop_
_entity_poly.entity_id
_entity_poly.type
_entity_poly.pdbx_seq_one_letter_code
_entity_poly.pdbx_strand_id
1 'polypeptide(L)'
;MKLRVAAAGVLLAAAFLQPVQPAHAAGRTPAHVPADADAAMSAFVATFWDPVKKYFYTNSDRQIHEHAHGPENGRYTDFWWEAQLWELVMDAYQRTGSATYRRMIDDVYAGFVASYPTFENDFNDDLGWWALASARAYEITRNTTYLDRSRSLFDRIWAEQDSTYGGGIWWQNNTRNQKNVATNAPAVLTATKLYTATGDASYLTRASSLFAWIKANLQESGHVYDHLEGSGSGTLVKWDFTYNFGTYISAAAALHKVTGTASYLADARAAADWATTNLTNGGTALHEGVNDGGGFKARLIRGLNTLVTEHGQRQYLPFLQRNATQAWQHRRTSDNLVGPDWSAPAPSTYLQSLTAAAAVSTLQIVQPDGNAGLQPENGVYEAENARPSGIGAESSQPGFSGRGYLAGWNNSGQTLTFHVNVASAGAHQLSFRYAAGAGDATRRVLVNGAQVAAGQPFASTGGWGTWNTSTLNGVNLARGYNTIQLEMGSNFLNLDRLDITR
;
A
#
# COMPACT_ATOMS: atom_id res chain seq x y z
N MET A 1 58.19 -21.64 -77.30
CA MET A 1 57.40 -20.55 -76.81
C MET A 1 55.95 -21.06 -76.67
N LYS A 2 55.50 -21.48 -75.49
CA LYS A 2 54.19 -22.13 -75.23
C LYS A 2 53.28 -21.09 -74.59
N LEU A 3 52.24 -20.67 -75.30
CA LEU A 3 51.12 -19.89 -74.76
C LEU A 3 50.30 -20.79 -73.85
N ARG A 4 50.07 -20.29 -72.63
CA ARG A 4 49.03 -20.87 -71.72
C ARG A 4 47.81 -19.97 -71.76
N VAL A 5 46.68 -20.55 -72.16
CA VAL A 5 45.37 -19.94 -72.12
C VAL A 5 44.84 -20.18 -70.69
N ALA A 6 44.47 -19.12 -69.99
CA ALA A 6 43.78 -19.18 -68.69
C ALA A 6 42.28 -19.14 -68.91
N ALA A 7 41.60 -20.18 -68.52
CA ALA A 7 40.16 -20.22 -68.52
C ALA A 7 39.64 -19.51 -67.22
N ALA A 8 38.84 -18.48 -67.39
CA ALA A 8 38.13 -17.80 -66.26
C ALA A 8 36.85 -18.56 -65.97
N GLY A 9 36.80 -19.22 -64.79
CA GLY A 9 35.60 -19.84 -64.27
C GLY A 9 34.75 -18.78 -63.58
N VAL A 10 33.53 -18.58 -64.04
CA VAL A 10 32.48 -17.76 -63.36
C VAL A 10 31.83 -18.60 -62.28
N LEU A 11 32.13 -18.28 -61.04
CA LEU A 11 31.40 -18.83 -59.86
C LEU A 11 30.08 -18.05 -59.66
N LEU A 12 28.98 -18.64 -60.03
CA LEU A 12 27.63 -18.17 -59.57
C LEU A 12 27.52 -18.45 -58.07
N ALA A 13 27.55 -17.41 -57.25
CA ALA A 13 27.17 -17.49 -55.84
C ALA A 13 25.66 -17.56 -55.75
N ALA A 14 25.09 -18.74 -55.42
CA ALA A 14 23.71 -18.89 -55.04
C ALA A 14 23.54 -18.26 -53.66
N ALA A 15 22.89 -17.10 -53.58
CA ALA A 15 22.47 -16.50 -52.32
C ALA A 15 21.29 -17.34 -51.78
N PHE A 16 21.55 -18.16 -50.79
CA PHE A 16 20.52 -18.76 -49.96
C PHE A 16 19.84 -17.65 -49.17
N LEU A 17 18.63 -17.24 -49.58
CA LEU A 17 17.72 -16.46 -48.77
C LEU A 17 17.36 -17.33 -47.54
N GLN A 18 17.99 -17.05 -46.41
CA GLN A 18 17.53 -17.59 -45.13
C GLN A 18 16.15 -17.02 -44.86
N PRO A 19 15.18 -17.86 -44.47
CA PRO A 19 13.88 -17.35 -44.05
C PRO A 19 14.11 -16.42 -42.86
N VAL A 20 13.66 -15.16 -42.97
CA VAL A 20 13.59 -14.21 -41.85
C VAL A 20 12.68 -14.86 -40.84
N GLN A 21 13.26 -15.40 -39.78
CA GLN A 21 12.47 -15.79 -38.60
C GLN A 21 11.70 -14.54 -38.13
N PRO A 22 10.38 -14.64 -37.95
CA PRO A 22 9.65 -13.55 -37.32
C PRO A 22 10.35 -13.25 -36.01
N ALA A 23 10.72 -11.98 -35.80
CA ALA A 23 11.24 -11.50 -34.52
C ALA A 23 10.31 -12.05 -33.43
N HIS A 24 10.85 -12.93 -32.58
CA HIS A 24 10.14 -13.37 -31.38
C HIS A 24 9.73 -12.07 -30.71
N ALA A 25 8.44 -11.82 -30.60
CA ALA A 25 7.90 -10.77 -29.76
C ALA A 25 8.62 -10.93 -28.42
N ALA A 26 9.42 -9.93 -28.05
CA ALA A 26 10.18 -9.96 -26.81
C ALA A 26 9.22 -10.41 -25.73
N GLY A 27 9.46 -11.59 -25.12
CA GLY A 27 8.56 -12.23 -24.21
C GLY A 27 8.18 -11.20 -23.15
N ARG A 28 6.89 -10.89 -23.06
CA ARG A 28 6.37 -9.94 -22.07
C ARG A 28 6.81 -10.47 -20.71
N THR A 29 7.54 -9.67 -19.93
CA THR A 29 7.96 -10.06 -18.58
C THR A 29 6.72 -10.55 -17.83
N PRO A 30 6.73 -11.78 -17.26
CA PRO A 30 5.55 -12.31 -16.56
C PRO A 30 5.17 -11.35 -15.43
N ALA A 31 3.94 -10.86 -15.44
CA ALA A 31 3.43 -10.06 -14.33
C ALA A 31 3.16 -10.95 -13.11
N HIS A 32 3.28 -10.39 -11.89
CA HIS A 32 2.84 -11.10 -10.69
C HIS A 32 1.32 -11.33 -10.72
N VAL A 33 0.85 -12.39 -10.08
CA VAL A 33 -0.56 -12.77 -9.99
C VAL A 33 -1.00 -12.86 -8.51
N PRO A 34 -2.30 -12.87 -8.17
CA PRO A 34 -2.74 -12.98 -6.77
C PRO A 34 -2.22 -14.21 -6.04
N ALA A 35 -2.09 -15.33 -6.74
CA ALA A 35 -1.50 -16.53 -6.17
C ALA A 35 -0.05 -16.30 -5.68
N ASP A 36 0.69 -15.39 -6.31
CA ASP A 36 2.04 -15.00 -5.88
C ASP A 36 1.99 -14.23 -4.56
N ALA A 37 1.03 -13.33 -4.40
CA ALA A 37 0.81 -12.61 -3.16
C ALA A 37 0.37 -13.55 -2.01
N ASP A 38 -0.45 -14.56 -2.32
CA ASP A 38 -0.84 -15.60 -1.35
C ASP A 38 0.35 -16.45 -0.94
N ALA A 39 1.15 -16.91 -1.90
CA ALA A 39 2.35 -17.69 -1.65
C ALA A 39 3.40 -16.90 -0.83
N ALA A 40 3.62 -15.63 -1.17
CA ALA A 40 4.54 -14.76 -0.46
C ALA A 40 4.11 -14.53 1.00
N MET A 41 2.82 -14.24 1.24
CA MET A 41 2.31 -14.03 2.60
C MET A 41 2.32 -15.32 3.42
N SER A 42 1.95 -16.44 2.82
CA SER A 42 2.01 -17.76 3.49
C SER A 42 3.43 -18.13 3.90
N ALA A 43 4.40 -17.92 3.01
CA ALA A 43 5.82 -18.15 3.28
C ALA A 43 6.34 -17.23 4.39
N PHE A 44 5.97 -15.95 4.35
CA PHE A 44 6.34 -14.97 5.36
C PHE A 44 5.82 -15.37 6.76
N VAL A 45 4.54 -15.71 6.87
CA VAL A 45 3.94 -16.12 8.14
C VAL A 45 4.57 -17.43 8.64
N ALA A 46 4.77 -18.42 7.77
CA ALA A 46 5.39 -19.69 8.16
C ALA A 46 6.82 -19.53 8.70
N THR A 47 7.55 -18.55 8.16
CA THR A 47 8.96 -18.31 8.54
C THR A 47 9.08 -17.45 9.79
N PHE A 48 8.38 -16.32 9.84
CA PHE A 48 8.63 -15.27 10.81
C PHE A 48 7.61 -15.19 11.95
N TRP A 49 6.41 -15.75 11.83
CA TRP A 49 5.39 -15.65 12.87
C TRP A 49 5.58 -16.68 13.99
N ASP A 50 5.56 -16.20 15.24
CA ASP A 50 5.44 -17.03 16.42
C ASP A 50 4.01 -16.92 17.00
N PRO A 51 3.16 -17.95 16.82
CA PRO A 51 1.77 -17.87 17.28
C PRO A 51 1.62 -17.93 18.81
N VAL A 52 2.64 -18.38 19.53
CA VAL A 52 2.64 -18.44 21.00
C VAL A 52 3.01 -17.08 21.59
N LYS A 53 4.09 -16.47 21.08
CA LYS A 53 4.53 -15.14 21.47
C LYS A 53 3.64 -14.05 20.89
N LYS A 54 2.94 -14.36 19.79
CA LYS A 54 2.15 -13.40 18.97
C LYS A 54 3.03 -12.24 18.45
N TYR A 55 4.20 -12.61 17.95
CA TYR A 55 5.25 -11.66 17.56
C TYR A 55 6.04 -12.20 16.35
N PHE A 56 6.72 -11.31 15.63
CA PHE A 56 7.54 -11.75 14.51
C PHE A 56 9.01 -11.90 14.89
N TYR A 57 9.63 -12.98 14.43
CA TYR A 57 11.08 -13.17 14.49
C TYR A 57 11.79 -12.14 13.60
N THR A 58 12.95 -11.65 14.07
CA THR A 58 13.77 -10.70 13.30
C THR A 58 14.34 -11.36 12.05
N ASN A 59 14.85 -12.60 12.15
CA ASN A 59 15.55 -13.30 11.08
C ASN A 59 14.86 -14.61 10.70
N SER A 60 14.99 -15.01 9.41
CA SER A 60 14.33 -16.19 8.84
C SER A 60 14.81 -17.52 9.44
N ASP A 61 16.02 -17.57 9.98
CA ASP A 61 16.56 -18.73 10.70
C ASP A 61 16.27 -18.70 12.21
N ARG A 62 15.57 -17.67 12.70
CA ARG A 62 15.17 -17.44 14.09
C ARG A 62 16.37 -17.30 15.05
N GLN A 63 17.55 -16.99 14.50
CA GLN A 63 18.76 -16.70 15.27
C GLN A 63 18.94 -15.19 15.41
N ILE A 64 19.77 -14.80 16.40
CA ILE A 64 20.16 -13.41 16.62
C ILE A 64 21.39 -13.12 15.74
N HIS A 65 21.33 -12.06 14.97
CA HIS A 65 22.41 -11.55 14.12
C HIS A 65 22.72 -10.09 14.49
N GLU A 66 23.25 -9.31 13.54
CA GLU A 66 23.71 -7.94 13.76
C GLU A 66 22.63 -6.98 14.23
N HIS A 67 21.36 -7.16 13.79
CA HIS A 67 20.23 -6.36 14.31
C HIS A 67 19.70 -7.00 15.60
N ALA A 68 20.39 -6.76 16.71
CA ALA A 68 20.12 -7.34 18.01
C ALA A 68 19.30 -6.42 18.92
N HIS A 69 18.31 -5.75 18.34
CA HIS A 69 17.34 -4.87 19.02
C HIS A 69 15.99 -5.59 19.16
N GLY A 70 15.20 -5.21 20.15
CA GLY A 70 13.89 -5.81 20.38
C GLY A 70 13.86 -6.91 21.45
N PRO A 71 12.71 -7.57 21.67
CA PRO A 71 12.56 -8.58 22.71
C PRO A 71 13.51 -9.77 22.53
N GLU A 72 13.94 -10.34 23.66
CA GLU A 72 14.89 -11.45 23.71
C GLU A 72 16.20 -11.15 22.96
N ASN A 73 16.75 -9.94 23.16
CA ASN A 73 17.99 -9.47 22.55
C ASN A 73 17.98 -9.50 21.01
N GLY A 74 16.84 -9.15 20.42
CA GLY A 74 16.68 -9.08 18.95
C GLY A 74 16.34 -10.38 18.27
N ARG A 75 15.95 -11.41 19.03
CA ARG A 75 15.33 -12.62 18.46
C ARG A 75 13.99 -12.27 17.78
N TYR A 76 13.24 -11.37 18.40
CA TYR A 76 12.01 -10.80 17.87
C TYR A 76 12.27 -9.36 17.42
N THR A 77 11.46 -8.89 16.48
CA THR A 77 11.59 -7.56 15.88
C THR A 77 11.56 -6.45 16.92
N ASP A 78 12.23 -5.35 16.62
CA ASP A 78 12.19 -4.17 17.46
C ASP A 78 10.88 -3.40 17.36
N PHE A 79 10.86 -2.25 18.02
CA PHE A 79 9.67 -1.44 18.22
C PHE A 79 8.97 -1.04 16.91
N TRP A 80 9.69 -0.37 15.99
CA TRP A 80 9.09 0.15 14.78
C TRP A 80 8.95 -0.91 13.68
N TRP A 81 9.84 -1.91 13.64
CA TRP A 81 9.70 -3.03 12.69
C TRP A 81 8.38 -3.75 12.89
N GLU A 82 8.03 -4.07 14.14
CA GLU A 82 6.79 -4.77 14.43
C GLU A 82 5.55 -3.98 13.97
N ALA A 83 5.59 -2.62 14.05
CA ALA A 83 4.53 -1.79 13.50
C ALA A 83 4.39 -1.93 11.97
N GLN A 84 5.53 -2.06 11.24
CA GLN A 84 5.52 -2.30 9.80
C GLN A 84 4.94 -3.67 9.45
N LEU A 85 5.31 -4.70 10.22
CA LEU A 85 4.80 -6.06 10.02
C LEU A 85 3.31 -6.17 10.38
N TRP A 86 2.86 -5.39 11.35
CA TRP A 86 1.44 -5.27 11.65
C TRP A 86 0.65 -4.66 10.49
N GLU A 87 1.19 -3.63 9.84
CA GLU A 87 0.58 -3.07 8.62
C GLU A 87 0.57 -4.08 7.46
N LEU A 88 1.59 -4.94 7.33
CA LEU A 88 1.58 -6.03 6.35
C LEU A 88 0.42 -7.01 6.58
N VAL A 89 0.15 -7.38 7.84
CA VAL A 89 -1.00 -8.24 8.18
C VAL A 89 -2.32 -7.56 7.79
N MET A 90 -2.43 -6.23 8.01
CA MET A 90 -3.58 -5.44 7.56
C MET A 90 -3.71 -5.42 6.03
N ASP A 91 -2.59 -5.32 5.29
CA ASP A 91 -2.60 -5.41 3.82
C ASP A 91 -3.16 -6.76 3.35
N ALA A 92 -2.68 -7.85 3.95
CA ALA A 92 -3.14 -9.20 3.62
C ALA A 92 -4.64 -9.39 3.94
N TYR A 93 -5.11 -8.86 5.08
CA TYR A 93 -6.53 -8.87 5.40
C TYR A 93 -7.35 -8.05 4.41
N GLN A 94 -6.94 -6.82 4.10
CA GLN A 94 -7.66 -5.96 3.16
C GLN A 94 -7.70 -6.53 1.74
N ARG A 95 -6.67 -7.29 1.32
CA ARG A 95 -6.66 -7.95 0.02
C ARG A 95 -7.53 -9.20 -0.02
N THR A 96 -7.55 -10.00 1.07
CA THR A 96 -8.12 -11.36 1.04
C THR A 96 -9.45 -11.51 1.79
N GLY A 97 -9.77 -10.61 2.73
CA GLY A 97 -10.87 -10.79 3.67
C GLY A 97 -10.69 -11.96 4.64
N SER A 98 -9.48 -12.55 4.71
CA SER A 98 -9.22 -13.77 5.49
C SER A 98 -9.43 -13.58 7.00
N ALA A 99 -10.29 -14.41 7.59
CA ALA A 99 -10.50 -14.43 9.04
C ALA A 99 -9.21 -14.71 9.84
N THR A 100 -8.25 -15.41 9.24
CA THR A 100 -6.93 -15.64 9.85
C THR A 100 -6.16 -14.34 10.00
N TYR A 101 -6.04 -13.55 8.94
CA TYR A 101 -5.36 -12.25 9.02
C TYR A 101 -6.15 -11.26 9.88
N ARG A 102 -7.49 -11.34 9.89
CA ARG A 102 -8.30 -10.53 10.80
C ARG A 102 -7.95 -10.78 12.27
N ARG A 103 -7.85 -12.05 12.69
CA ARG A 103 -7.41 -12.40 14.05
C ARG A 103 -5.97 -12.00 14.30
N MET A 104 -5.10 -12.19 13.31
CA MET A 104 -3.69 -11.84 13.44
C MET A 104 -3.46 -10.35 13.66
N ILE A 105 -4.35 -9.45 13.17
CA ILE A 105 -4.31 -8.03 13.53
C ILE A 105 -4.40 -7.84 15.05
N ASP A 106 -5.32 -8.54 15.72
CA ASP A 106 -5.48 -8.45 17.17
C ASP A 106 -4.33 -9.16 17.92
N ASP A 107 -3.82 -10.27 17.38
CA ASP A 107 -2.75 -11.04 17.97
C ASP A 107 -1.40 -10.28 17.97
N VAL A 108 -1.00 -9.65 16.86
CA VAL A 108 0.23 -8.85 16.79
C VAL A 108 0.19 -7.70 17.80
N TYR A 109 -0.93 -6.97 17.87
CA TYR A 109 -1.09 -5.90 18.86
C TYR A 109 -0.96 -6.42 20.30
N ALA A 110 -1.60 -7.55 20.61
CA ALA A 110 -1.53 -8.16 21.95
C ALA A 110 -0.12 -8.61 22.30
N GLY A 111 0.63 -9.21 21.36
CA GLY A 111 2.03 -9.60 21.55
C GLY A 111 2.94 -8.40 21.78
N PHE A 112 2.73 -7.33 21.02
CA PHE A 112 3.49 -6.10 21.20
C PHE A 112 3.22 -5.46 22.57
N VAL A 113 1.95 -5.32 22.98
CA VAL A 113 1.57 -4.77 24.30
C VAL A 113 2.16 -5.61 25.44
N ALA A 114 2.25 -6.93 25.28
CA ALA A 114 2.88 -7.79 26.28
C ALA A 114 4.39 -7.51 26.44
N SER A 115 5.08 -7.09 25.38
CA SER A 115 6.50 -6.75 25.39
C SER A 115 6.76 -5.27 25.75
N TYR A 116 5.87 -4.38 25.31
CA TYR A 116 5.99 -2.92 25.49
C TYR A 116 4.67 -2.33 26.03
N PRO A 117 4.29 -2.61 27.29
CA PRO A 117 2.97 -2.25 27.83
C PRO A 117 2.72 -0.75 27.91
N THR A 118 3.75 0.05 28.11
CA THR A 118 3.68 1.52 28.19
C THR A 118 3.97 2.23 26.89
N PHE A 119 4.43 1.52 25.86
CA PHE A 119 4.93 2.11 24.60
C PHE A 119 6.01 3.16 24.85
N GLU A 120 6.86 2.94 25.85
CA GLU A 120 8.01 3.86 26.07
C GLU A 120 9.06 3.66 24.99
N ASN A 121 9.46 4.77 24.39
CA ASN A 121 10.51 4.86 23.40
C ASN A 121 11.03 6.31 23.35
N ASP A 122 12.33 6.49 23.17
CA ASP A 122 12.93 7.80 23.04
C ASP A 122 12.77 8.39 21.62
N PHE A 123 12.44 7.56 20.64
CA PHE A 123 12.30 7.96 19.25
C PHE A 123 10.83 8.24 18.91
N ASN A 124 10.55 9.45 18.47
CA ASN A 124 9.19 9.89 18.15
C ASN A 124 8.66 9.34 16.84
N ASP A 125 9.52 8.97 15.89
CA ASP A 125 9.11 8.24 14.69
C ASP A 125 8.64 6.81 15.01
N ASP A 126 9.31 6.10 15.93
CA ASP A 126 8.90 4.80 16.42
C ASP A 126 7.50 4.84 17.02
N LEU A 127 7.25 5.82 17.90
CA LEU A 127 5.92 6.08 18.46
C LEU A 127 4.91 6.45 17.34
N GLY A 128 5.35 7.24 16.38
CA GLY A 128 4.56 7.68 15.22
C GLY A 128 4.12 6.52 14.32
N TRP A 129 4.98 5.52 14.09
CA TRP A 129 4.62 4.33 13.33
C TRP A 129 3.52 3.51 14.01
N TRP A 130 3.60 3.34 15.33
CA TRP A 130 2.54 2.68 16.10
C TRP A 130 1.25 3.50 16.14
N ALA A 131 1.35 4.83 16.24
CA ALA A 131 0.18 5.71 16.16
C ALA A 131 -0.54 5.58 14.82
N LEU A 132 0.21 5.58 13.71
CA LEU A 132 -0.30 5.44 12.35
C LEU A 132 -0.93 4.06 12.12
N ALA A 133 -0.22 2.98 12.49
CA ALA A 133 -0.71 1.62 12.35
C ALA A 133 -1.97 1.38 13.21
N SER A 134 -2.03 1.96 14.42
CA SER A 134 -3.21 1.91 15.29
C SER A 134 -4.42 2.63 14.68
N ALA A 135 -4.22 3.83 14.09
CA ALA A 135 -5.29 4.52 13.37
C ALA A 135 -5.83 3.68 12.21
N ARG A 136 -4.93 3.04 11.45
CA ARG A 136 -5.31 2.13 10.37
C ARG A 136 -6.04 0.87 10.87
N ALA A 137 -5.58 0.28 11.96
CA ALA A 137 -6.26 -0.86 12.59
C ALA A 137 -7.69 -0.50 13.03
N TYR A 138 -7.89 0.70 13.58
CA TYR A 138 -9.23 1.21 13.89
C TYR A 138 -10.08 1.38 12.61
N GLU A 139 -9.55 1.96 11.55
CA GLU A 139 -10.29 2.09 10.28
C GLU A 139 -10.79 0.74 9.77
N ILE A 140 -9.98 -0.31 9.91
CA ILE A 140 -10.28 -1.66 9.45
C ILE A 140 -11.27 -2.38 10.38
N THR A 141 -11.06 -2.29 11.70
CA THR A 141 -11.71 -3.17 12.68
C THR A 141 -12.81 -2.49 13.48
N ARG A 142 -12.82 -1.16 13.55
CA ARG A 142 -13.64 -0.31 14.44
C ARG A 142 -13.45 -0.60 15.93
N ASN A 143 -12.38 -1.29 16.31
CA ASN A 143 -12.02 -1.48 17.71
C ASN A 143 -11.45 -0.17 18.29
N THR A 144 -12.17 0.43 19.25
CA THR A 144 -11.81 1.72 19.85
C THR A 144 -10.50 1.68 20.62
N THR A 145 -10.04 0.51 21.08
CA THR A 145 -8.72 0.35 21.69
C THR A 145 -7.59 0.87 20.77
N TYR A 146 -7.72 0.63 19.46
CA TYR A 146 -6.74 1.11 18.48
C TYR A 146 -6.84 2.62 18.26
N LEU A 147 -8.07 3.17 18.26
CA LEU A 147 -8.25 4.62 18.17
C LEU A 147 -7.65 5.34 19.38
N ASP A 148 -7.91 4.85 20.58
CA ASP A 148 -7.39 5.41 21.83
C ASP A 148 -5.87 5.31 21.89
N ARG A 149 -5.30 4.20 21.41
CA ARG A 149 -3.85 4.04 21.30
C ARG A 149 -3.26 5.06 20.31
N SER A 150 -3.86 5.21 19.15
CA SER A 150 -3.41 6.19 18.14
C SER A 150 -3.41 7.61 18.69
N ARG A 151 -4.49 7.99 19.38
CA ARG A 151 -4.62 9.31 20.04
C ARG A 151 -3.52 9.53 21.08
N SER A 152 -3.39 8.58 22.00
CA SER A 152 -2.40 8.66 23.09
C SER A 152 -0.97 8.81 22.57
N LEU A 153 -0.59 8.04 21.55
CA LEU A 153 0.75 8.13 20.96
C LEU A 153 0.92 9.42 20.16
N PHE A 154 -0.10 9.83 19.40
CA PHE A 154 -0.07 11.10 18.67
C PHE A 154 0.08 12.30 19.61
N ASP A 155 -0.63 12.32 20.74
CA ASP A 155 -0.52 13.42 21.73
C ASP A 155 0.86 13.45 22.38
N ARG A 156 1.50 12.29 22.61
CA ARG A 156 2.89 12.20 23.11
C ARG A 156 3.87 12.81 22.12
N ILE A 157 3.84 12.38 20.86
CA ILE A 157 4.77 12.93 19.86
C ILE A 157 4.49 14.40 19.54
N TRP A 158 3.23 14.83 19.60
CA TRP A 158 2.86 16.23 19.43
C TRP A 158 3.42 17.13 20.53
N ALA A 159 3.54 16.63 21.76
CA ALA A 159 4.15 17.36 22.87
C ALA A 159 5.63 17.70 22.65
N GLU A 160 6.31 16.98 21.73
CA GLU A 160 7.69 17.24 21.33
C GLU A 160 7.83 18.25 20.16
N GLN A 161 6.73 18.90 19.78
CA GLN A 161 6.75 20.00 18.83
C GLN A 161 7.16 21.31 19.53
N ASP A 162 8.07 22.05 18.92
CA ASP A 162 8.45 23.39 19.37
C ASP A 162 8.79 24.31 18.18
N SER A 163 9.17 25.58 18.47
CA SER A 163 9.48 26.57 17.45
C SER A 163 10.88 26.45 16.83
N THR A 164 11.72 25.53 17.28
CA THR A 164 13.06 25.31 16.69
C THR A 164 12.91 24.90 15.23
N TYR A 165 13.73 25.49 14.36
CA TYR A 165 13.63 25.36 12.89
C TYR A 165 12.27 25.80 12.33
N GLY A 166 11.55 26.69 13.02
CA GLY A 166 10.24 27.17 12.60
C GLY A 166 9.07 26.21 12.82
N GLY A 167 9.25 25.12 13.58
CA GLY A 167 8.21 24.14 13.87
C GLY A 167 8.70 22.70 13.77
N GLY A 168 7.75 21.75 13.55
CA GLY A 168 8.06 20.33 13.44
C GLY A 168 8.31 19.62 14.78
N ILE A 169 8.24 18.31 14.78
CA ILE A 169 8.41 17.41 15.92
C ILE A 169 9.84 16.90 15.92
N TRP A 170 10.48 16.86 17.10
CA TRP A 170 11.79 16.28 17.29
C TRP A 170 11.82 14.78 17.03
N TRP A 171 12.91 14.28 16.45
CA TRP A 171 13.14 12.85 16.25
C TRP A 171 13.27 12.08 17.56
N GLN A 172 14.05 12.64 18.51
CA GLN A 172 14.25 12.07 19.84
C GLN A 172 13.85 13.06 20.94
N ASN A 173 13.14 12.57 21.95
CA ASN A 173 12.70 13.37 23.09
C ASN A 173 13.86 13.72 24.06
N ASN A 174 14.84 12.85 24.21
CA ASN A 174 15.93 13.05 25.16
C ASN A 174 17.08 13.91 24.62
N THR A 175 17.44 13.79 23.35
CA THR A 175 18.58 14.53 22.76
C THR A 175 18.14 15.76 21.96
N ARG A 176 16.95 15.75 21.36
CA ARG A 176 16.42 16.83 20.51
C ARG A 176 17.44 17.36 19.51
N ASN A 177 18.10 16.44 18.79
CA ASN A 177 19.20 16.76 17.90
C ASN A 177 18.80 17.04 16.46
N GLN A 178 17.66 16.49 16.01
CA GLN A 178 17.17 16.66 14.64
C GLN A 178 15.65 16.61 14.53
N LYS A 179 15.11 17.22 13.46
CA LYS A 179 13.71 17.11 13.04
C LYS A 179 13.67 16.59 11.60
N ASN A 180 13.04 15.44 11.38
CA ASN A 180 13.14 14.66 10.18
C ASN A 180 11.77 14.37 9.53
N VAL A 181 11.81 13.86 8.30
CA VAL A 181 10.61 13.39 7.59
C VAL A 181 10.01 12.15 8.26
N ALA A 182 10.87 11.24 8.79
CA ALA A 182 10.44 9.99 9.41
C ALA A 182 9.47 10.19 10.60
N THR A 183 9.65 11.26 11.38
CA THR A 183 8.76 11.63 12.48
C THR A 183 7.55 12.42 11.98
N ASN A 184 7.81 13.44 11.15
CA ASN A 184 6.81 14.47 10.85
C ASN A 184 5.75 14.02 9.81
N ALA A 185 6.15 13.27 8.78
CA ALA A 185 5.19 12.83 7.75
C ALA A 185 4.22 11.73 8.26
N PRO A 186 4.65 10.70 9.01
CA PRO A 186 3.72 9.79 9.69
C PRO A 186 2.79 10.49 10.70
N ALA A 187 3.25 11.56 11.36
CA ALA A 187 2.40 12.36 12.24
C ALA A 187 1.30 13.08 11.46
N VAL A 188 1.59 13.62 10.25
CA VAL A 188 0.56 14.17 9.35
C VAL A 188 -0.47 13.10 9.00
N LEU A 189 -0.03 11.90 8.62
CA LEU A 189 -0.92 10.78 8.27
C LEU A 189 -1.80 10.38 9.44
N THR A 190 -1.21 10.25 10.63
CA THR A 190 -1.95 9.90 11.86
C THR A 190 -3.00 10.96 12.16
N ALA A 191 -2.64 12.25 12.13
CA ALA A 191 -3.54 13.34 12.41
C ALA A 191 -4.70 13.40 11.40
N THR A 192 -4.47 13.18 10.10
CA THR A 192 -5.54 13.12 9.10
C THR A 192 -6.50 11.95 9.33
N LYS A 193 -5.99 10.80 9.77
CA LYS A 193 -6.81 9.64 10.13
C LYS A 193 -7.61 9.88 11.41
N LEU A 194 -7.01 10.51 12.42
CA LEU A 194 -7.69 10.90 13.65
C LEU A 194 -8.79 11.94 13.38
N TYR A 195 -8.53 12.94 12.53
CA TYR A 195 -9.56 13.87 12.06
C TYR A 195 -10.74 13.12 11.41
N THR A 196 -10.45 12.21 10.48
CA THR A 196 -11.49 11.42 9.80
C THR A 196 -12.29 10.55 10.77
N ALA A 197 -11.62 10.00 11.79
CA ALA A 197 -12.26 9.10 12.76
C ALA A 197 -13.10 9.84 13.80
N THR A 198 -12.74 11.08 14.15
CA THR A 198 -13.30 11.79 15.31
C THR A 198 -14.09 13.06 14.95
N GLY A 199 -13.83 13.65 13.79
CA GLY A 199 -14.34 14.97 13.40
C GLY A 199 -13.67 16.15 14.12
N ASP A 200 -12.65 15.90 14.98
CA ASP A 200 -11.95 16.97 15.71
C ASP A 200 -11.00 17.74 14.78
N ALA A 201 -11.38 18.98 14.46
CA ALA A 201 -10.65 19.86 13.56
C ALA A 201 -9.22 20.21 14.03
N SER A 202 -8.91 20.03 15.32
CA SER A 202 -7.57 20.27 15.83
C SER A 202 -6.52 19.35 15.18
N TYR A 203 -6.89 18.10 14.89
CA TYR A 203 -6.02 17.17 14.17
C TYR A 203 -5.71 17.63 12.75
N LEU A 204 -6.71 18.14 12.01
CA LEU A 204 -6.49 18.67 10.67
C LEU A 204 -5.59 19.90 10.69
N THR A 205 -5.76 20.78 11.68
CA THR A 205 -4.89 21.96 11.89
C THR A 205 -3.43 21.52 12.14
N ARG A 206 -3.22 20.54 13.03
CA ARG A 206 -1.89 19.99 13.34
C ARG A 206 -1.28 19.31 12.10
N ALA A 207 -2.04 18.52 11.36
CA ALA A 207 -1.59 17.88 10.12
C ALA A 207 -1.14 18.91 9.07
N SER A 208 -1.95 19.95 8.84
CA SER A 208 -1.64 21.00 7.88
C SER A 208 -0.38 21.79 8.27
N SER A 209 -0.22 22.08 9.56
CA SER A 209 0.94 22.79 10.10
C SER A 209 2.23 21.98 9.94
N LEU A 210 2.21 20.67 10.28
CA LEU A 210 3.36 19.79 10.09
C LEU A 210 3.74 19.63 8.61
N PHE A 211 2.75 19.43 7.74
CA PHE A 211 3.02 19.31 6.32
C PHE A 211 3.62 20.59 5.73
N ALA A 212 3.09 21.77 6.13
CA ALA A 212 3.64 23.04 5.73
C ALA A 212 5.11 23.19 6.20
N TRP A 213 5.43 22.73 7.42
CA TRP A 213 6.79 22.73 7.93
C TRP A 213 7.71 21.81 7.11
N ILE A 214 7.30 20.57 6.81
CA ILE A 214 8.08 19.65 5.97
C ILE A 214 8.35 20.30 4.61
N LYS A 215 7.31 20.83 3.97
CA LYS A 215 7.41 21.46 2.65
C LYS A 215 8.37 22.66 2.63
N ALA A 216 8.35 23.48 3.67
CA ALA A 216 9.18 24.68 3.76
C ALA A 216 10.66 24.38 4.06
N ASN A 217 10.95 23.27 4.75
CA ASN A 217 12.28 23.00 5.30
C ASN A 217 12.98 21.78 4.67
N LEU A 218 12.22 20.78 4.25
CA LEU A 218 12.74 19.47 3.81
C LEU A 218 12.39 19.12 2.36
N GLN A 219 11.81 20.05 1.58
CA GLN A 219 11.40 19.77 0.21
C GLN A 219 11.81 20.91 -0.73
N GLU A 220 12.34 20.55 -1.92
CA GLU A 220 12.66 21.49 -3.00
C GLU A 220 12.34 20.86 -4.36
N SER A 221 11.39 21.43 -5.12
CA SER A 221 11.06 20.99 -6.49
C SER A 221 10.75 19.48 -6.64
N GLY A 222 10.06 18.90 -5.65
CA GLY A 222 9.74 17.47 -5.61
C GLY A 222 10.79 16.59 -4.94
N HIS A 223 12.00 17.08 -4.71
CA HIS A 223 13.04 16.39 -3.94
C HIS A 223 12.74 16.53 -2.44
N VAL A 224 12.69 15.42 -1.71
CA VAL A 224 12.38 15.36 -0.27
C VAL A 224 13.61 14.90 0.49
N TYR A 225 14.22 15.81 1.22
CA TYR A 225 15.39 15.60 2.04
C TYR A 225 15.05 14.98 3.40
N ASP A 226 16.07 14.47 4.10
CA ASP A 226 15.88 13.68 5.30
C ASP A 226 15.54 14.51 6.54
N HIS A 227 16.43 15.44 6.95
CA HIS A 227 16.25 16.18 8.20
C HIS A 227 17.00 17.52 8.28
N LEU A 228 16.62 18.29 9.30
CA LEU A 228 17.40 19.43 9.83
C LEU A 228 18.06 19.03 11.14
N GLU A 229 19.32 19.43 11.32
CA GLU A 229 20.09 19.22 12.55
C GLU A 229 20.93 20.46 12.91
N GLY A 230 21.54 20.46 14.11
CA GLY A 230 22.46 21.50 14.56
C GLY A 230 21.78 22.70 15.23
N SER A 231 22.41 23.87 15.21
CA SER A 231 21.97 25.10 15.91
C SER A 231 21.38 26.13 14.95
N GLY A 232 20.69 27.13 15.49
CA GLY A 232 20.12 28.25 14.73
C GLY A 232 18.95 27.83 13.86
N SER A 233 19.03 28.07 12.54
CA SER A 233 18.02 27.63 11.57
C SER A 233 18.12 26.16 11.17
N GLY A 234 19.13 25.46 11.66
CA GLY A 234 19.46 24.08 11.30
C GLY A 234 20.28 23.97 10.02
N THR A 235 20.97 22.85 9.88
CA THR A 235 21.67 22.42 8.66
C THR A 235 20.84 21.34 7.98
N LEU A 236 20.55 21.51 6.71
CA LEU A 236 19.77 20.53 5.94
C LEU A 236 20.65 19.34 5.54
N VAL A 237 20.31 18.15 6.00
CA VAL A 237 20.93 16.88 5.61
C VAL A 237 20.16 16.28 4.46
N LYS A 238 20.84 16.16 3.33
CA LYS A 238 20.24 15.80 2.02
C LYS A 238 20.42 14.32 1.68
N TRP A 239 20.02 13.44 2.59
CA TRP A 239 20.00 12.00 2.29
C TRP A 239 18.75 11.63 1.51
N ASP A 240 18.94 10.77 0.52
CA ASP A 240 17.89 10.33 -0.41
C ASP A 240 17.42 8.92 -0.06
N PHE A 241 16.49 8.82 0.87
CA PHE A 241 15.84 7.56 1.19
C PHE A 241 14.45 7.48 0.57
N THR A 242 14.10 6.28 0.07
CA THR A 242 12.78 6.05 -0.55
C THR A 242 11.63 6.31 0.42
N TYR A 243 11.82 6.11 1.73
CA TYR A 243 10.79 6.38 2.74
C TYR A 243 10.47 7.88 2.87
N ASN A 244 11.45 8.78 2.67
CA ASN A 244 11.22 10.24 2.70
C ASN A 244 10.11 10.61 1.72
N PHE A 245 10.25 10.15 0.49
CA PHE A 245 9.27 10.40 -0.58
C PHE A 245 7.95 9.68 -0.33
N GLY A 246 8.01 8.41 0.06
CA GLY A 246 6.80 7.59 0.28
C GLY A 246 5.90 8.16 1.38
N THR A 247 6.46 8.62 2.49
CA THR A 247 5.71 9.23 3.58
C THR A 247 5.22 10.63 3.25
N TYR A 248 6.04 11.45 2.58
CA TYR A 248 5.64 12.77 2.09
C TYR A 248 4.49 12.68 1.08
N ILE A 249 4.59 11.80 0.08
CA ILE A 249 3.54 11.53 -0.91
C ILE A 249 2.23 11.13 -0.20
N SER A 250 2.34 10.20 0.74
CA SER A 250 1.18 9.70 1.49
C SER A 250 0.54 10.80 2.34
N ALA A 251 1.34 11.65 3.00
CA ALA A 251 0.88 12.78 3.81
C ALA A 251 0.15 13.82 2.95
N ALA A 252 0.73 14.20 1.83
CA ALA A 252 0.12 15.13 0.87
C ALA A 252 -1.19 14.57 0.30
N ALA A 253 -1.20 13.30 -0.12
CA ALA A 253 -2.38 12.62 -0.62
C ALA A 253 -3.51 12.56 0.43
N ALA A 254 -3.18 12.28 1.69
CA ALA A 254 -4.14 12.25 2.79
C ALA A 254 -4.76 13.64 3.05
N LEU A 255 -3.94 14.69 3.06
CA LEU A 255 -4.44 16.07 3.17
C LEU A 255 -5.31 16.46 1.98
N HIS A 256 -4.93 16.13 0.75
CA HIS A 256 -5.79 16.33 -0.42
C HIS A 256 -7.14 15.64 -0.26
N LYS A 257 -7.15 14.39 0.22
CA LYS A 257 -8.38 13.61 0.42
C LYS A 257 -9.36 14.29 1.38
N VAL A 258 -8.87 14.83 2.48
CA VAL A 258 -9.74 15.42 3.53
C VAL A 258 -10.09 16.89 3.28
N THR A 259 -9.28 17.63 2.49
CA THR A 259 -9.49 19.07 2.26
C THR A 259 -9.98 19.42 0.84
N GLY A 260 -9.76 18.54 -0.14
CA GLY A 260 -9.97 18.83 -1.56
C GLY A 260 -8.95 19.81 -2.16
N THR A 261 -7.95 20.27 -1.40
CA THR A 261 -7.01 21.31 -1.83
C THR A 261 -6.02 20.77 -2.86
N ALA A 262 -6.12 21.23 -4.10
CA ALA A 262 -5.37 20.70 -5.26
C ALA A 262 -3.84 20.81 -5.13
N SER A 263 -3.32 21.79 -4.37
CA SER A 263 -1.87 21.93 -4.17
C SER A 263 -1.24 20.74 -3.46
N TYR A 264 -1.94 20.08 -2.53
CA TYR A 264 -1.43 18.87 -1.89
C TYR A 264 -1.25 17.72 -2.89
N LEU A 265 -2.19 17.54 -3.83
CA LEU A 265 -2.03 16.52 -4.87
C LEU A 265 -0.88 16.87 -5.83
N ALA A 266 -0.70 18.15 -6.14
CA ALA A 266 0.42 18.61 -6.95
C ALA A 266 1.77 18.35 -6.26
N ASP A 267 1.88 18.60 -4.95
CA ASP A 267 3.06 18.31 -4.16
C ASP A 267 3.37 16.79 -4.12
N ALA A 268 2.34 15.96 -3.91
CA ALA A 268 2.48 14.51 -3.95
C ALA A 268 2.97 14.00 -5.31
N ARG A 269 2.45 14.57 -6.41
CA ARG A 269 2.88 14.21 -7.77
C ARG A 269 4.32 14.62 -8.03
N ALA A 270 4.72 15.83 -7.66
CA ALA A 270 6.09 16.29 -7.85
C ALA A 270 7.11 15.37 -7.14
N ALA A 271 6.81 14.96 -5.91
CA ALA A 271 7.65 14.02 -5.17
C ALA A 271 7.64 12.61 -5.81
N ALA A 272 6.49 12.15 -6.29
CA ALA A 272 6.37 10.85 -6.97
C ALA A 272 7.14 10.81 -8.30
N ASP A 273 7.04 11.88 -9.11
CA ASP A 273 7.77 12.01 -10.37
C ASP A 273 9.28 12.01 -10.12
N TRP A 274 9.73 12.75 -9.10
CA TRP A 274 11.15 12.79 -8.72
C TRP A 274 11.64 11.41 -8.28
N ALA A 275 10.94 10.75 -7.36
CA ALA A 275 11.33 9.46 -6.80
C ALA A 275 11.35 8.35 -7.85
N THR A 276 10.33 8.27 -8.72
CA THR A 276 10.25 7.24 -9.75
C THR A 276 11.28 7.42 -10.85
N THR A 277 11.86 8.62 -10.98
CA THR A 277 12.94 8.93 -11.91
C THR A 277 14.33 8.69 -11.31
N ASN A 278 14.55 9.13 -10.06
CA ASN A 278 15.89 9.24 -9.49
C ASN A 278 16.21 8.13 -8.48
N LEU A 279 15.23 7.57 -7.76
CA LEU A 279 15.45 6.51 -6.76
C LEU A 279 15.21 5.11 -7.34
N THR A 280 15.79 4.85 -8.51
CA THR A 280 15.60 3.58 -9.21
C THR A 280 16.89 3.07 -9.85
N ASN A 281 16.99 1.74 -9.98
CA ASN A 281 17.92 1.06 -10.84
C ASN A 281 17.12 0.31 -11.91
N GLY A 282 17.23 0.75 -13.17
CA GLY A 282 16.50 0.14 -14.28
C GLY A 282 14.97 0.14 -14.11
N GLY A 283 14.42 1.10 -13.36
CA GLY A 283 12.99 1.21 -13.02
C GLY A 283 12.53 0.33 -11.86
N THR A 284 13.46 -0.30 -11.15
CA THR A 284 13.22 -0.98 -9.87
C THR A 284 13.68 -0.06 -8.75
N ALA A 285 12.89 0.06 -7.68
CA ALA A 285 13.22 0.89 -6.53
C ALA A 285 14.57 0.52 -5.93
N LEU A 286 15.34 1.52 -5.51
CA LEU A 286 16.70 1.34 -5.02
C LEU A 286 16.79 0.32 -3.89
N HIS A 287 17.89 -0.41 -3.88
CA HIS A 287 18.31 -1.20 -2.74
C HIS A 287 18.99 -0.30 -1.71
N GLU A 288 18.42 -0.22 -0.51
CA GLU A 288 18.87 0.65 0.59
C GLU A 288 19.51 -0.16 1.73
N GLY A 289 19.95 -1.37 1.43
CA GLY A 289 20.59 -2.25 2.40
C GLY A 289 19.64 -3.18 3.13
N VAL A 290 20.11 -3.63 4.29
CA VAL A 290 19.41 -4.44 5.28
C VAL A 290 19.14 -3.59 6.52
N ASN A 291 18.73 -4.21 7.61
CA ASN A 291 18.28 -3.50 8.81
C ASN A 291 17.15 -2.53 8.46
N ASP A 292 17.16 -1.30 8.94
CA ASP A 292 16.10 -0.32 8.67
C ASP A 292 15.91 -0.05 7.18
N GLY A 293 17.02 0.02 6.42
CA GLY A 293 16.99 0.22 4.97
C GLY A 293 16.20 -0.84 4.21
N GLY A 294 16.12 -2.06 4.76
CA GLY A 294 15.34 -3.15 4.18
C GLY A 294 13.84 -2.84 4.04
N GLY A 295 13.31 -2.00 4.94
CA GLY A 295 11.89 -1.62 4.97
C GLY A 295 11.53 -0.37 4.17
N PHE A 296 12.50 0.49 3.84
CA PHE A 296 12.24 1.86 3.36
C PHE A 296 11.42 1.91 2.07
N LYS A 297 11.78 1.13 1.07
CA LYS A 297 11.10 1.14 -0.24
C LYS A 297 9.60 0.77 -0.16
N ALA A 298 9.18 0.01 0.84
CA ALA A 298 7.76 -0.29 1.05
C ALA A 298 6.94 0.99 1.26
N ARG A 299 7.53 2.02 1.88
CA ARG A 299 6.87 3.31 2.07
C ARG A 299 6.68 4.07 0.76
N LEU A 300 7.67 4.04 -0.15
CA LEU A 300 7.53 4.60 -1.49
C LEU A 300 6.42 3.90 -2.27
N ILE A 301 6.44 2.58 -2.31
CA ILE A 301 5.41 1.77 -2.99
C ILE A 301 4.01 2.09 -2.43
N ARG A 302 3.87 2.19 -1.12
CA ARG A 302 2.59 2.51 -0.47
C ARG A 302 2.09 3.91 -0.84
N GLY A 303 2.97 4.92 -0.85
CA GLY A 303 2.63 6.29 -1.25
C GLY A 303 2.19 6.37 -2.71
N LEU A 304 2.94 5.76 -3.62
CA LEU A 304 2.58 5.68 -5.04
C LEU A 304 1.28 4.91 -5.27
N ASN A 305 1.07 3.80 -4.53
CA ASN A 305 -0.17 3.03 -4.64
C ASN A 305 -1.39 3.83 -4.17
N THR A 306 -1.26 4.66 -3.12
CA THR A 306 -2.31 5.59 -2.69
C THR A 306 -2.66 6.58 -3.80
N LEU A 307 -1.67 7.15 -4.49
CA LEU A 307 -1.91 8.04 -5.63
C LEU A 307 -2.69 7.34 -6.76
N VAL A 308 -2.37 6.08 -7.05
CA VAL A 308 -3.08 5.31 -8.08
C VAL A 308 -4.50 4.97 -7.64
N THR A 309 -4.68 4.43 -6.44
CA THR A 309 -5.95 3.82 -6.01
C THR A 309 -6.96 4.82 -5.44
N GLU A 310 -6.49 5.94 -4.88
CA GLU A 310 -7.36 6.92 -4.20
C GLU A 310 -7.41 8.27 -4.92
N HIS A 311 -6.43 8.58 -5.77
CA HIS A 311 -6.34 9.87 -6.47
C HIS A 311 -6.28 9.75 -8.00
N GLY A 312 -6.46 8.54 -8.56
CA GLY A 312 -6.53 8.30 -10.01
C GLY A 312 -5.24 8.55 -10.78
N GLN A 313 -4.08 8.66 -10.10
CA GLN A 313 -2.79 8.96 -10.73
C GLN A 313 -2.16 7.71 -11.37
N ARG A 314 -2.79 7.22 -12.43
CA ARG A 314 -2.49 5.92 -13.06
C ARG A 314 -1.12 5.83 -13.72
N GLN A 315 -0.45 6.94 -13.97
CA GLN A 315 0.91 6.99 -14.54
C GLN A 315 1.95 6.25 -13.70
N TYR A 316 1.72 6.07 -12.40
CA TYR A 316 2.62 5.34 -11.50
C TYR A 316 2.36 3.82 -11.46
N LEU A 317 1.22 3.35 -12.00
CA LEU A 317 0.86 1.93 -11.97
C LEU A 317 1.90 1.03 -12.68
N PRO A 318 2.46 1.37 -13.85
CA PRO A 318 3.50 0.56 -14.48
C PRO A 318 4.77 0.40 -13.63
N PHE A 319 5.16 1.45 -12.89
CA PHE A 319 6.27 1.38 -11.95
C PHE A 319 5.98 0.42 -10.81
N LEU A 320 4.80 0.52 -10.20
CA LEU A 320 4.36 -0.37 -9.11
C LEU A 320 4.33 -1.83 -9.56
N GLN A 321 3.73 -2.11 -10.72
CA GLN A 321 3.63 -3.45 -11.29
C GLN A 321 5.00 -4.05 -11.64
N ARG A 322 5.91 -3.24 -12.18
CA ARG A 322 7.30 -3.66 -12.43
C ARG A 322 7.96 -4.08 -11.11
N ASN A 323 7.86 -3.27 -10.07
CA ASN A 323 8.49 -3.54 -8.77
C ASN A 323 7.94 -4.81 -8.12
N ALA A 324 6.62 -5.00 -8.11
CA ALA A 324 6.00 -6.23 -7.61
C ALA A 324 6.46 -7.46 -8.39
N THR A 325 6.52 -7.36 -9.72
CA THR A 325 6.97 -8.45 -10.60
C THR A 325 8.44 -8.78 -10.37
N GLN A 326 9.32 -7.77 -10.31
CA GLN A 326 10.75 -7.97 -10.06
C GLN A 326 10.98 -8.60 -8.68
N ALA A 327 10.34 -8.09 -7.64
CA ALA A 327 10.42 -8.66 -6.30
C ALA A 327 10.07 -10.16 -6.31
N TRP A 328 8.98 -10.54 -6.96
CA TRP A 328 8.55 -11.94 -7.02
C TRP A 328 9.46 -12.83 -7.86
N GLN A 329 9.94 -12.33 -8.99
CA GLN A 329 10.83 -13.09 -9.88
C GLN A 329 12.19 -13.39 -9.25
N HIS A 330 12.70 -12.48 -8.41
CA HIS A 330 14.00 -12.62 -7.74
C HIS A 330 13.91 -13.24 -6.35
N ARG A 331 12.74 -13.75 -5.95
CA ARG A 331 12.59 -14.47 -4.68
C ARG A 331 13.44 -15.73 -4.63
N ARG A 332 13.78 -16.16 -3.46
CA ARG A 332 14.36 -17.48 -3.22
C ARG A 332 13.28 -18.54 -3.38
N THR A 333 13.42 -19.40 -4.39
CA THR A 333 12.36 -20.36 -4.77
C THR A 333 12.18 -21.50 -3.77
N SER A 334 13.16 -21.75 -2.88
CA SER A 334 13.09 -22.78 -1.83
C SER A 334 12.06 -22.45 -0.74
N ASP A 335 11.82 -21.17 -0.46
CA ASP A 335 10.95 -20.70 0.61
C ASP A 335 10.11 -19.47 0.25
N ASN A 336 10.16 -19.01 -1.00
CA ASN A 336 9.45 -17.85 -1.52
C ASN A 336 9.76 -16.52 -0.81
N LEU A 337 10.90 -16.39 -0.12
CA LEU A 337 11.33 -15.14 0.50
C LEU A 337 12.07 -14.24 -0.50
N VAL A 338 11.86 -12.94 -0.37
CA VAL A 338 12.46 -11.92 -1.23
C VAL A 338 13.54 -11.17 -0.45
N GLY A 339 14.68 -10.93 -1.10
CA GLY A 339 15.80 -10.19 -0.55
C GLY A 339 15.64 -8.66 -0.63
N PRO A 340 16.67 -7.91 -0.18
CA PRO A 340 16.64 -6.46 -0.17
C PRO A 340 16.74 -5.84 -1.57
N ASP A 341 17.41 -6.49 -2.51
CA ASP A 341 17.52 -6.03 -3.90
C ASP A 341 16.53 -6.78 -4.79
N TRP A 342 15.52 -6.07 -5.28
CA TRP A 342 14.51 -6.66 -6.15
C TRP A 342 14.96 -6.81 -7.61
N SER A 343 16.13 -6.28 -7.95
CA SER A 343 16.75 -6.45 -9.28
C SER A 343 17.71 -7.64 -9.37
N ALA A 344 17.98 -8.32 -8.25
CA ALA A 344 18.91 -9.43 -8.13
C ALA A 344 18.32 -10.61 -7.33
N PRO A 345 18.79 -11.85 -7.57
CA PRO A 345 18.32 -13.02 -6.79
C PRO A 345 18.49 -12.84 -5.28
N ALA A 346 17.49 -13.27 -4.52
CA ALA A 346 17.54 -13.20 -3.07
C ALA A 346 18.73 -14.02 -2.51
N PRO A 347 19.43 -13.52 -1.46
CA PRO A 347 20.54 -14.22 -0.83
C PRO A 347 20.16 -15.61 -0.32
N SER A 348 21.12 -16.55 -0.33
CA SER A 348 20.93 -17.90 0.22
C SER A 348 21.04 -17.95 1.76
N THR A 349 21.55 -16.88 2.38
CA THR A 349 21.67 -16.72 3.83
C THR A 349 20.33 -16.39 4.48
N TYR A 350 20.33 -16.16 5.82
CA TYR A 350 19.14 -15.64 6.49
C TYR A 350 18.67 -14.30 5.87
N LEU A 351 17.40 -14.02 6.02
CA LEU A 351 16.77 -12.78 5.61
C LEU A 351 16.07 -12.16 6.81
N GLN A 352 16.12 -10.84 6.91
CA GLN A 352 15.39 -10.10 7.93
C GLN A 352 13.90 -9.97 7.57
N SER A 353 13.04 -10.03 8.58
CA SER A 353 11.59 -9.96 8.40
C SER A 353 11.15 -8.62 7.80
N LEU A 354 11.73 -7.50 8.22
CA LEU A 354 11.42 -6.19 7.66
C LEU A 354 11.74 -6.12 6.15
N THR A 355 12.91 -6.65 5.76
CA THR A 355 13.35 -6.74 4.36
C THR A 355 12.37 -7.58 3.52
N ALA A 356 12.04 -8.78 4.00
CA ALA A 356 11.10 -9.65 3.31
C ALA A 356 9.68 -9.05 3.27
N ALA A 357 9.25 -8.40 4.36
CA ALA A 357 7.95 -7.72 4.45
C ALA A 357 7.77 -6.62 3.43
N ALA A 358 8.81 -5.90 3.05
CA ALA A 358 8.73 -4.85 2.03
C ALA A 358 8.22 -5.39 0.68
N ALA A 359 8.74 -6.54 0.25
CA ALA A 359 8.28 -7.20 -0.97
C ALA A 359 6.89 -7.83 -0.81
N VAL A 360 6.63 -8.49 0.33
CA VAL A 360 5.33 -9.11 0.59
C VAL A 360 4.23 -8.05 0.64
N SER A 361 4.44 -6.92 1.34
CA SER A 361 3.51 -5.78 1.35
C SER A 361 3.26 -5.25 -0.07
N THR A 362 4.31 -5.11 -0.88
CA THR A 362 4.18 -4.70 -2.28
C THR A 362 3.26 -5.64 -3.05
N LEU A 363 3.43 -6.95 -2.92
CA LEU A 363 2.56 -7.94 -3.56
C LEU A 363 1.12 -7.92 -3.03
N GLN A 364 0.90 -7.57 -1.75
CA GLN A 364 -0.45 -7.46 -1.19
C GLN A 364 -1.21 -6.23 -1.71
N ILE A 365 -0.53 -5.09 -1.92
CA ILE A 365 -1.20 -3.81 -2.21
C ILE A 365 -1.21 -3.44 -3.69
N VAL A 366 -0.19 -3.87 -4.46
CA VAL A 366 -0.09 -3.53 -5.88
C VAL A 366 -0.94 -4.45 -6.72
N GLN A 367 -1.79 -3.85 -7.53
CA GLN A 367 -2.62 -4.62 -8.46
C GLN A 367 -1.78 -5.22 -9.57
N PRO A 368 -1.91 -6.51 -9.85
CA PRO A 368 -1.26 -7.13 -10.98
C PRO A 368 -1.66 -6.50 -12.32
N ASP A 369 -0.82 -6.70 -13.34
CA ASP A 369 -1.15 -6.30 -14.71
C ASP A 369 -2.42 -7.03 -15.17
N GLY A 370 -3.32 -6.32 -15.81
CA GLY A 370 -4.59 -6.82 -16.27
C GLY A 370 -4.58 -7.96 -17.27
N ASN A 371 -3.42 -8.35 -17.76
CA ASN A 371 -3.26 -9.56 -18.55
C ASN A 371 -2.75 -10.76 -17.72
N ALA A 372 -2.64 -10.61 -16.41
CA ALA A 372 -2.11 -11.62 -15.50
C ALA A 372 -3.17 -12.55 -14.89
N GLY A 373 -4.30 -12.71 -15.53
CA GLY A 373 -5.30 -13.72 -15.16
C GLY A 373 -6.06 -13.46 -13.86
N LEU A 374 -6.22 -12.17 -13.48
CA LEU A 374 -6.82 -11.80 -12.21
C LEU A 374 -8.28 -11.67 -12.18
N GLN A 375 -8.91 -11.87 -13.30
CA GLN A 375 -10.30 -11.49 -13.34
C GLN A 375 -11.21 -12.66 -13.42
N PRO A 376 -12.33 -12.61 -12.71
CA PRO A 376 -13.46 -13.43 -13.04
C PRO A 376 -13.71 -13.21 -14.55
N GLU A 377 -13.65 -14.28 -15.30
CA GLU A 377 -13.76 -14.28 -16.78
C GLU A 377 -15.02 -13.56 -17.30
N ASN A 378 -15.96 -13.22 -16.43
CA ASN A 378 -17.27 -12.66 -16.75
C ASN A 378 -17.54 -11.27 -16.17
N GLY A 379 -16.53 -10.53 -15.72
CA GLY A 379 -16.74 -9.20 -15.13
C GLY A 379 -17.50 -9.19 -13.80
N VAL A 380 -17.51 -10.31 -13.08
CA VAL A 380 -18.11 -10.46 -11.74
C VAL A 380 -17.02 -10.28 -10.69
N TYR A 381 -17.28 -9.45 -9.70
CA TYR A 381 -16.33 -9.08 -8.64
C TYR A 381 -17.00 -9.22 -7.28
N GLU A 382 -16.68 -10.29 -6.56
CA GLU A 382 -17.25 -10.54 -5.24
C GLU A 382 -16.79 -9.46 -4.25
N ALA A 383 -17.71 -8.95 -3.42
CA ALA A 383 -17.43 -7.85 -2.50
C ALA A 383 -16.43 -8.24 -1.42
N GLU A 384 -16.46 -9.49 -0.96
CA GLU A 384 -15.52 -9.99 0.04
C GLU A 384 -14.08 -10.13 -0.50
N ASN A 385 -13.87 -10.01 -1.82
CA ASN A 385 -12.56 -9.95 -2.46
C ASN A 385 -12.12 -8.51 -2.74
N ALA A 386 -13.00 -7.53 -2.52
CA ALA A 386 -12.67 -6.12 -2.66
C ALA A 386 -11.98 -5.59 -1.40
N ARG A 387 -11.48 -4.36 -1.44
CA ARG A 387 -10.75 -3.74 -0.33
C ARG A 387 -11.69 -2.94 0.57
N PRO A 388 -12.09 -3.46 1.74
CA PRO A 388 -12.93 -2.75 2.68
C PRO A 388 -12.15 -1.75 3.54
N SER A 389 -12.79 -0.68 3.96
CA SER A 389 -12.33 0.20 5.02
C SER A 389 -13.50 0.49 5.96
N GLY A 390 -13.40 0.01 7.19
CA GLY A 390 -14.39 0.20 8.24
C GLY A 390 -15.68 -0.63 8.13
N ILE A 391 -15.77 -1.51 7.16
CA ILE A 391 -16.83 -2.51 6.98
C ILE A 391 -16.20 -3.90 6.98
N GLY A 392 -16.99 -4.96 7.13
CA GLY A 392 -16.49 -6.33 7.26
C GLY A 392 -17.25 -7.36 6.45
N ALA A 393 -16.60 -8.50 6.21
CA ALA A 393 -17.22 -9.64 5.56
C ALA A 393 -18.09 -10.43 6.54
N GLU A 394 -19.29 -10.79 6.10
CA GLU A 394 -20.26 -11.62 6.82
C GLU A 394 -20.81 -12.73 5.89
N SER A 395 -21.42 -13.75 6.49
CA SER A 395 -22.04 -14.87 5.78
C SER A 395 -23.31 -15.40 6.47
N SER A 396 -23.87 -14.61 7.40
CA SER A 396 -25.02 -15.02 8.21
C SER A 396 -26.34 -15.01 7.48
N GLN A 397 -26.49 -14.25 6.38
CA GLN A 397 -27.71 -14.18 5.59
C GLN A 397 -27.63 -15.15 4.40
N PRO A 398 -28.71 -15.83 4.01
CA PRO A 398 -28.70 -16.77 2.90
C PRO A 398 -28.69 -16.06 1.54
N GLY A 399 -28.28 -16.77 0.49
CA GLY A 399 -28.47 -16.38 -0.91
C GLY A 399 -27.42 -15.44 -1.49
N PHE A 400 -26.31 -15.14 -0.79
CA PHE A 400 -25.16 -14.44 -1.36
C PHE A 400 -24.43 -15.32 -2.38
N SER A 401 -23.59 -14.68 -3.22
CA SER A 401 -22.60 -15.35 -4.07
C SER A 401 -21.23 -15.41 -3.37
N GLY A 402 -20.29 -16.19 -3.90
CA GLY A 402 -18.95 -16.28 -3.36
C GLY A 402 -18.89 -16.87 -1.94
N ARG A 403 -18.12 -16.24 -1.07
CA ARG A 403 -17.86 -16.69 0.31
C ARG A 403 -18.64 -15.89 1.38
N GLY A 404 -19.30 -14.81 0.98
CA GLY A 404 -19.97 -13.91 1.89
C GLY A 404 -20.36 -12.59 1.20
N TYR A 405 -20.60 -11.58 2.00
CA TYR A 405 -20.93 -10.22 1.56
C TYR A 405 -20.30 -9.21 2.52
N LEU A 406 -20.20 -7.94 2.10
CA LEU A 406 -19.68 -6.86 2.96
C LEU A 406 -20.83 -6.12 3.65
N ALA A 407 -20.75 -6.03 4.98
CA ALA A 407 -21.75 -5.39 5.85
C ALA A 407 -21.10 -4.41 6.83
N GLY A 408 -21.91 -3.84 7.75
CA GLY A 408 -21.41 -2.95 8.81
C GLY A 408 -21.26 -1.49 8.36
N TRP A 409 -21.96 -1.07 7.32
CA TRP A 409 -22.05 0.33 6.90
C TRP A 409 -22.86 1.15 7.88
N ASN A 410 -22.20 1.82 8.82
CA ASN A 410 -22.85 2.58 9.89
C ASN A 410 -22.18 3.91 10.22
N ASN A 411 -21.04 4.22 9.60
CA ASN A 411 -20.29 5.43 9.87
C ASN A 411 -19.83 6.14 8.59
N SER A 412 -19.79 7.45 8.63
CA SER A 412 -19.15 8.28 7.61
C SER A 412 -17.69 7.86 7.39
N GLY A 413 -17.22 7.95 6.16
CA GLY A 413 -15.86 7.60 5.77
C GLY A 413 -15.61 6.11 5.53
N GLN A 414 -16.60 5.24 5.75
CA GLN A 414 -16.50 3.82 5.37
C GLN A 414 -16.52 3.67 3.85
N THR A 415 -15.65 2.78 3.34
CA THR A 415 -15.51 2.56 1.90
C THR A 415 -15.36 1.10 1.54
N LEU A 416 -15.70 0.77 0.29
CA LEU A 416 -15.35 -0.48 -0.36
C LEU A 416 -14.76 -0.17 -1.74
N THR A 417 -13.56 -0.64 -2.02
CA THR A 417 -12.89 -0.44 -3.29
C THR A 417 -12.74 -1.75 -4.05
N PHE A 418 -13.42 -1.86 -5.18
CA PHE A 418 -13.20 -2.92 -6.15
C PHE A 418 -12.02 -2.56 -7.04
N HIS A 419 -11.15 -3.50 -7.25
CA HIS A 419 -10.08 -3.43 -8.22
C HIS A 419 -10.52 -4.25 -9.43
N VAL A 420 -10.78 -3.58 -10.54
CA VAL A 420 -11.39 -4.18 -11.70
C VAL A 420 -10.52 -4.04 -12.94
N ASN A 421 -10.69 -4.96 -13.88
CA ASN A 421 -9.95 -4.94 -15.12
C ASN A 421 -10.88 -5.17 -16.30
N VAL A 422 -10.90 -4.22 -17.23
CA VAL A 422 -11.78 -4.31 -18.40
C VAL A 422 -10.98 -4.40 -19.69
N ALA A 423 -11.47 -5.22 -20.61
CA ALA A 423 -10.80 -5.49 -21.88
C ALA A 423 -10.80 -4.29 -22.83
N SER A 424 -11.77 -3.39 -22.70
CA SER A 424 -11.96 -2.26 -23.60
C SER A 424 -12.24 -0.97 -22.81
N ALA A 425 -11.73 0.16 -23.30
CA ALA A 425 -12.08 1.47 -22.76
C ALA A 425 -13.48 1.90 -23.23
N GLY A 426 -14.13 2.76 -22.47
CA GLY A 426 -15.40 3.40 -22.82
C GLY A 426 -16.49 3.19 -21.78
N ALA A 427 -17.75 3.40 -22.19
CA ALA A 427 -18.90 3.31 -21.31
C ALA A 427 -19.20 1.85 -20.94
N HIS A 428 -19.40 1.62 -19.64
CA HIS A 428 -19.77 0.34 -19.04
C HIS A 428 -20.99 0.52 -18.14
N GLN A 429 -21.65 -0.58 -17.83
CA GLN A 429 -22.68 -0.68 -16.81
C GLN A 429 -22.06 -1.31 -15.56
N LEU A 430 -22.30 -0.71 -14.40
CA LEU A 430 -21.94 -1.25 -13.08
C LEU A 430 -23.22 -1.72 -12.39
N SER A 431 -23.32 -2.99 -12.07
CA SER A 431 -24.47 -3.61 -11.43
C SER A 431 -24.08 -4.14 -10.05
N PHE A 432 -24.53 -3.47 -9.00
CA PHE A 432 -24.24 -3.81 -7.60
C PHE A 432 -25.33 -4.72 -7.05
N ARG A 433 -25.01 -5.97 -6.72
CA ARG A 433 -25.94 -6.88 -6.05
C ARG A 433 -25.88 -6.66 -4.55
N TYR A 434 -27.03 -6.41 -3.92
CA TYR A 434 -27.12 -5.95 -2.55
C TYR A 434 -28.39 -6.43 -1.82
N ALA A 435 -28.39 -6.29 -0.47
CA ALA A 435 -29.56 -6.33 0.37
C ALA A 435 -29.63 -5.09 1.26
N ALA A 436 -30.80 -4.44 1.30
CA ALA A 436 -31.08 -3.24 2.11
C ALA A 436 -32.30 -3.51 3.01
N GLY A 437 -32.07 -4.25 4.08
CA GLY A 437 -33.13 -4.72 5.00
C GLY A 437 -33.68 -3.65 5.94
N ALA A 438 -32.97 -2.52 6.11
CA ALA A 438 -33.37 -1.43 7.01
C ALA A 438 -34.00 -0.23 6.29
N GLY A 439 -34.33 -0.35 5.00
CA GLY A 439 -34.85 0.73 4.17
C GLY A 439 -33.87 1.15 3.07
N ASP A 440 -34.26 2.19 2.33
CA ASP A 440 -33.45 2.72 1.22
C ASP A 440 -32.08 3.22 1.71
N ALA A 441 -31.03 2.91 0.93
CA ALA A 441 -29.68 3.32 1.20
C ALA A 441 -29.08 4.06 -0.01
N THR A 442 -28.01 4.82 0.20
CA THR A 442 -27.25 5.46 -0.87
C THR A 442 -25.75 5.26 -0.67
N ARG A 443 -25.00 5.25 -1.76
CA ARG A 443 -23.52 5.27 -1.75
C ARG A 443 -23.01 6.27 -2.78
N ARG A 444 -21.97 7.00 -2.43
CA ARG A 444 -21.19 7.75 -3.41
C ARG A 444 -20.32 6.77 -4.18
N VAL A 445 -20.24 6.93 -5.51
CA VAL A 445 -19.43 6.06 -6.37
C VAL A 445 -18.34 6.87 -7.02
N LEU A 446 -17.09 6.40 -6.88
CA LEU A 446 -15.92 6.97 -7.53
C LEU A 446 -15.29 5.93 -8.47
N VAL A 447 -14.77 6.41 -9.59
CA VAL A 447 -13.99 5.61 -10.53
C VAL A 447 -12.62 6.26 -10.68
N ASN A 448 -11.56 5.51 -10.40
CA ASN A 448 -10.18 6.02 -10.43
C ASN A 448 -10.01 7.33 -9.63
N GLY A 449 -10.67 7.44 -8.49
CA GLY A 449 -10.67 8.61 -7.62
C GLY A 449 -11.62 9.75 -8.02
N ALA A 450 -12.21 9.70 -9.22
CA ALA A 450 -13.19 10.71 -9.67
C ALA A 450 -14.63 10.28 -9.35
N GLN A 451 -15.43 11.19 -8.76
CA GLN A 451 -16.84 10.93 -8.47
C GLN A 451 -17.65 10.79 -9.77
N VAL A 452 -18.36 9.66 -9.92
CA VAL A 452 -19.26 9.40 -11.04
C VAL A 452 -20.74 9.37 -10.63
N ALA A 453 -21.02 9.14 -9.33
CA ALA A 453 -22.36 9.28 -8.76
C ALA A 453 -22.27 9.82 -7.33
N ALA A 454 -23.02 10.88 -7.03
CA ALA A 454 -23.05 11.48 -5.68
C ALA A 454 -23.88 10.62 -4.69
N GLY A 455 -24.87 9.88 -5.18
CA GLY A 455 -25.78 9.07 -4.37
C GLY A 455 -26.43 7.97 -5.20
N GLN A 456 -25.69 6.89 -5.52
CA GLN A 456 -26.23 5.69 -6.14
C GLN A 456 -27.28 5.11 -5.22
N PRO A 457 -28.55 4.95 -5.67
CA PRO A 457 -29.61 4.45 -4.83
C PRO A 457 -29.59 2.92 -4.71
N PHE A 458 -29.94 2.43 -3.51
CA PHE A 458 -30.14 1.04 -3.17
C PHE A 458 -31.49 0.96 -2.46
N ALA A 459 -32.56 0.65 -3.23
CA ALA A 459 -33.92 0.59 -2.69
C ALA A 459 -34.03 -0.52 -1.64
N SER A 460 -34.95 -0.34 -0.69
CA SER A 460 -35.25 -1.36 0.34
C SER A 460 -35.58 -2.69 -0.29
N THR A 461 -35.00 -3.76 0.21
CA THR A 461 -35.27 -5.13 -0.22
C THR A 461 -36.26 -5.86 0.71
N GLY A 462 -36.71 -5.21 1.79
CA GLY A 462 -37.62 -5.77 2.79
C GLY A 462 -37.00 -6.82 3.71
N GLY A 463 -35.70 -7.15 3.53
CA GLY A 463 -34.99 -8.10 4.38
C GLY A 463 -33.54 -8.26 4.01
N TRP A 464 -32.70 -8.66 4.98
CA TRP A 464 -31.26 -8.82 4.81
C TRP A 464 -30.84 -10.04 3.98
N GLY A 465 -31.72 -11.03 3.82
CA GLY A 465 -31.53 -12.20 2.95
C GLY A 465 -32.21 -12.07 1.57
N THR A 466 -32.82 -10.90 1.28
CA THR A 466 -33.45 -10.61 -0.02
C THR A 466 -32.50 -9.74 -0.83
N TRP A 467 -31.99 -10.30 -1.91
CA TRP A 467 -30.99 -9.66 -2.76
C TRP A 467 -31.64 -9.01 -3.99
N ASN A 468 -31.19 -7.81 -4.32
CA ASN A 468 -31.60 -7.03 -5.49
C ASN A 468 -30.35 -6.48 -6.19
N THR A 469 -30.52 -5.78 -7.31
CA THR A 469 -29.44 -5.17 -8.09
C THR A 469 -29.72 -3.68 -8.29
N SER A 470 -28.71 -2.86 -7.97
CA SER A 470 -28.70 -1.43 -8.29
C SER A 470 -27.69 -1.18 -9.41
N THR A 471 -28.13 -0.48 -10.47
CA THR A 471 -27.35 -0.34 -11.70
C THR A 471 -26.98 1.11 -11.95
N LEU A 472 -25.73 1.37 -12.31
CA LEU A 472 -25.19 2.64 -12.77
C LEU A 472 -24.69 2.48 -14.21
N ASN A 473 -25.32 3.20 -15.15
CA ASN A 473 -25.03 3.09 -16.58
C ASN A 473 -24.07 4.18 -17.07
N GLY A 474 -23.38 3.92 -18.18
CA GLY A 474 -22.58 4.93 -18.89
C GLY A 474 -21.29 5.31 -18.17
N VAL A 475 -20.79 4.46 -17.29
CA VAL A 475 -19.54 4.74 -16.54
C VAL A 475 -18.34 4.51 -17.44
N ASN A 476 -17.56 5.55 -17.68
CA ASN A 476 -16.34 5.44 -18.49
C ASN A 476 -15.21 4.78 -17.71
N LEU A 477 -14.82 3.58 -18.14
CA LEU A 477 -13.65 2.86 -17.66
C LEU A 477 -12.50 2.94 -18.67
N ALA A 478 -11.27 3.00 -18.18
CA ALA A 478 -10.09 2.86 -19.03
C ALA A 478 -9.84 1.38 -19.34
N ARG A 479 -9.27 1.06 -20.50
CA ARG A 479 -8.80 -0.30 -20.77
C ARG A 479 -7.79 -0.75 -19.70
N GLY A 480 -7.95 -1.97 -19.23
CA GLY A 480 -7.11 -2.53 -18.17
C GLY A 480 -7.64 -2.17 -16.78
N TYR A 481 -6.74 -1.93 -15.87
CA TYR A 481 -7.03 -1.70 -14.45
C TYR A 481 -7.82 -0.41 -14.19
N ASN A 482 -8.83 -0.52 -13.31
CA ASN A 482 -9.58 0.60 -12.74
C ASN A 482 -9.88 0.32 -11.26
N THR A 483 -10.14 1.38 -10.49
CA THR A 483 -10.77 1.28 -9.17
C THR A 483 -12.21 1.75 -9.25
N ILE A 484 -13.12 1.00 -8.58
CA ILE A 484 -14.50 1.42 -8.36
C ILE A 484 -14.71 1.44 -6.85
N GLN A 485 -14.90 2.63 -6.28
CA GLN A 485 -15.05 2.80 -4.85
C GLN A 485 -16.47 3.22 -4.53
N LEU A 486 -17.09 2.51 -3.57
CA LEU A 486 -18.30 2.95 -2.90
C LEU A 486 -17.92 3.59 -1.57
N GLU A 487 -18.49 4.75 -1.28
CA GLU A 487 -18.35 5.41 0.01
C GLU A 487 -19.71 5.50 0.70
N MET A 488 -19.70 5.46 2.03
CA MET A 488 -20.91 5.58 2.85
C MET A 488 -21.66 6.88 2.51
N GLY A 489 -22.92 6.73 2.12
CA GLY A 489 -23.89 7.82 1.97
C GLY A 489 -24.91 7.76 3.11
N SER A 490 -26.00 7.04 2.90
CA SER A 490 -27.04 6.86 3.93
C SER A 490 -27.35 5.39 4.15
N ASN A 491 -27.79 5.07 5.37
CA ASN A 491 -28.37 3.80 5.81
C ASN A 491 -27.50 2.55 5.62
N PHE A 492 -27.92 1.43 6.19
CA PHE A 492 -27.21 0.14 6.18
C PHE A 492 -27.37 -0.57 4.83
N LEU A 493 -26.36 -1.36 4.47
CA LEU A 493 -26.33 -2.11 3.23
C LEU A 493 -25.49 -3.39 3.39
N ASN A 494 -25.95 -4.51 2.87
CA ASN A 494 -25.12 -5.67 2.60
C ASN A 494 -24.80 -5.64 1.11
N LEU A 495 -23.52 -5.65 0.74
CA LEU A 495 -23.07 -5.68 -0.65
C LEU A 495 -22.47 -7.04 -0.97
N ASP A 496 -23.03 -7.73 -1.96
CA ASP A 496 -22.65 -9.08 -2.33
C ASP A 496 -21.58 -9.07 -3.44
N ARG A 497 -21.83 -8.37 -4.54
CA ARG A 497 -20.89 -8.31 -5.66
C ARG A 497 -21.15 -7.13 -6.60
N LEU A 498 -20.17 -6.87 -7.45
CA LEU A 498 -20.25 -5.95 -8.58
C LEU A 498 -20.13 -6.75 -9.90
N ASP A 499 -21.11 -6.62 -10.77
CA ASP A 499 -21.05 -7.13 -12.14
C ASP A 499 -20.77 -5.95 -13.09
N ILE A 500 -19.83 -6.12 -14.04
CA ILE A 500 -19.49 -5.10 -15.04
C ILE A 500 -19.79 -5.66 -16.43
N THR A 501 -20.59 -4.93 -17.16
CA THR A 501 -20.91 -5.24 -18.57
C THR A 501 -20.70 -3.99 -19.43
N ARG A 502 -20.60 -4.21 -20.74
CA ARG A 502 -20.45 -3.13 -21.72
C ARG A 502 -21.77 -2.80 -22.38
#